data_33345fdff1820562a495689518f744a6
#
_entry.id   33345fdff1820562a495689518f744a6
#
_cell.length_a   1.000
_cell.length_b   1.000
_cell.length_c   1.000
_cell.angle_alpha   90.00
_cell.angle_beta   90.00
_cell.angle_gamma   90.00
#
_symmetry.space_group_name_H-M   'P 1'
#
loop_
_entity.id
_entity.type
_entity.pdbx_description
1 polymer ?
#
loop_
_entity_poly.entity_id
_entity_poly.type
_entity_poly.pdbx_seq_one_letter_code
_entity_poly.pdbx_strand_id
1 'polypeptide(L)'
;MTSKTAKIYFTDFFEVSPEVLKDYGAFNVSLINDLPLFVDPFLLFDSNKPEYHDLHEEIIRYVKFLRDISTDASINKGLLGNWFRFPEVGQNWLGFSRTGNKGSGLGNKFAETLHRNLHRVFKNFGDETITQGSHLEKLCLMADGVGRDHLSDFTTNLIKPYLLEYTQEFARKHIDASLRREFAIEKVRFDYAARRWKGAKYELPTIGNDFVLLSPRDILTKDEAWINRGDLIDHFQDIYQAVPDEQLRAQVNDYFLRRLSEDAKEEEIREAAASTIEQFPQVLDYYIRHKEKTGDEAHKVSGLKVRDTEEQFITQIRALVDEKLLGTPFYDEASDGYEESLRRLHFLKSVIEDQDGYRIFYHKGKPIQREADLQIMYLLTWCATTYDVNREVNNGRGPVDFKVSNGSRDKTLIEFKLASNSKLKQNLKHQVGVYEAANDTAKSIKAILYFADTEFRRVQTILTELGLTGRRDVVLIDACASNKPSASNVRDVGQGELALETEQDSTE
;
A
#
# COMPACT_ATOMS: atom_id res chain seq x y z
N MET A 1 36.77 -7.09 -9.14
CA MET A 1 35.57 -6.32 -9.46
C MET A 1 34.47 -6.83 -8.53
N THR A 2 34.18 -6.14 -7.46
CA THR A 2 33.08 -6.47 -6.57
C THR A 2 31.77 -6.23 -7.36
N SER A 3 31.00 -7.28 -7.59
CA SER A 3 29.66 -7.21 -8.16
C SER A 3 28.87 -6.16 -7.37
N LYS A 4 28.51 -5.04 -8.01
CA LYS A 4 27.60 -4.05 -7.42
C LYS A 4 26.21 -4.72 -7.32
N THR A 5 25.95 -5.42 -6.24
CA THR A 5 24.60 -5.96 -5.97
C THR A 5 23.72 -4.80 -5.52
N ALA A 6 22.61 -4.58 -6.18
CA ALA A 6 21.66 -3.56 -5.75
C ALA A 6 21.03 -4.02 -4.43
N LYS A 7 21.26 -3.31 -3.32
CA LYS A 7 20.64 -3.59 -2.03
C LYS A 7 19.24 -2.94 -2.00
N ILE A 8 18.19 -3.74 -2.07
CA ILE A 8 16.80 -3.29 -2.14
C ILE A 8 16.00 -3.79 -0.93
N TYR A 9 16.16 -5.08 -0.60
CA TYR A 9 15.35 -5.77 0.39
C TYR A 9 16.12 -6.01 1.68
N PHE A 10 15.40 -6.32 2.74
CA PHE A 10 15.98 -6.66 4.03
C PHE A 10 17.10 -7.72 3.89
N THR A 11 16.84 -8.76 3.12
CA THR A 11 17.83 -9.83 2.88
C THR A 11 19.12 -9.34 2.24
N ASP A 12 19.07 -8.30 1.41
CA ASP A 12 20.27 -7.74 0.74
C ASP A 12 21.10 -6.88 1.69
N PHE A 13 20.43 -6.08 2.53
CA PHE A 13 21.11 -5.19 3.47
C PHE A 13 21.79 -5.94 4.61
N PHE A 14 21.13 -7.01 5.10
CA PHE A 14 21.58 -7.77 6.25
C PHE A 14 22.26 -9.09 5.89
N GLU A 15 22.48 -9.34 4.59
CA GLU A 15 23.23 -10.50 4.05
C GLU A 15 22.66 -11.84 4.55
N VAL A 16 21.33 -11.92 4.63
CA VAL A 16 20.59 -13.11 5.05
C VAL A 16 19.98 -13.78 3.82
N SER A 17 20.00 -15.13 3.78
CA SER A 17 19.32 -15.86 2.70
C SER A 17 17.81 -15.64 2.75
N PRO A 18 17.15 -15.42 1.60
CA PRO A 18 15.68 -15.33 1.52
C PRO A 18 14.96 -16.54 2.12
N GLU A 19 15.52 -17.73 1.99
CA GLU A 19 14.98 -18.97 2.53
C GLU A 19 14.95 -18.94 4.06
N VAL A 20 16.02 -18.48 4.71
CA VAL A 20 16.10 -18.35 6.17
C VAL A 20 15.04 -17.40 6.70
N LEU A 21 14.84 -16.26 6.02
CA LEU A 21 13.80 -15.30 6.40
C LEU A 21 12.39 -15.87 6.19
N LYS A 22 12.20 -16.59 5.08
CA LYS A 22 10.93 -17.26 4.75
C LYS A 22 10.60 -18.37 5.74
N ASP A 23 11.57 -19.21 6.11
CA ASP A 23 11.39 -20.30 7.08
C ASP A 23 11.10 -19.76 8.49
N TYR A 24 11.62 -18.58 8.81
CA TYR A 24 11.27 -17.86 10.04
C TYR A 24 9.83 -17.32 10.02
N GLY A 25 9.24 -17.22 8.84
CA GLY A 25 7.88 -16.70 8.64
C GLY A 25 7.79 -15.19 8.49
N ALA A 26 8.90 -14.47 8.38
CA ALA A 26 8.92 -13.02 8.21
C ALA A 26 8.76 -12.61 6.74
N PHE A 27 8.18 -11.43 6.51
CA PHE A 27 8.08 -10.84 5.19
C PHE A 27 9.39 -10.10 4.83
N ASN A 28 9.86 -10.28 3.59
CA ASN A 28 11.07 -9.63 3.10
C ASN A 28 10.75 -8.20 2.64
N VAL A 29 10.81 -7.26 3.56
CA VAL A 29 10.45 -5.86 3.27
C VAL A 29 11.47 -5.17 2.36
N SER A 30 10.99 -4.23 1.54
CA SER A 30 11.86 -3.31 0.82
C SER A 30 12.35 -2.22 1.78
N LEU A 31 13.64 -1.93 1.78
CA LEU A 31 14.23 -0.86 2.59
C LEU A 31 14.45 0.43 1.79
N ILE A 32 13.76 0.55 0.67
CA ILE A 32 13.78 1.72 -0.20
C ILE A 32 12.42 2.42 -0.19
N ASN A 33 11.34 1.65 -0.05
CA ASN A 33 9.95 2.14 -0.05
C ASN A 33 9.04 1.19 0.70
N ASP A 34 7.94 1.71 1.24
CA ASP A 34 6.90 0.89 1.83
C ASP A 34 6.23 0.00 0.79
N LEU A 35 5.89 -1.21 1.20
CA LEU A 35 5.09 -2.12 0.39
C LEU A 35 3.61 -2.05 0.79
N PRO A 36 2.67 -2.19 -0.18
CA PRO A 36 1.24 -2.02 0.05
C PRO A 36 0.62 -3.21 0.80
N LEU A 37 1.16 -3.51 1.97
CA LEU A 37 0.68 -4.51 2.90
C LEU A 37 0.34 -3.87 4.24
N PHE A 38 -0.58 -4.49 4.97
CA PHE A 38 -1.15 -4.00 6.21
C PHE A 38 -1.28 -5.12 7.21
N VAL A 39 -1.11 -4.81 8.50
CA VAL A 39 -1.42 -5.75 9.58
C VAL A 39 -2.93 -5.80 9.77
N ASP A 40 -3.52 -6.99 9.67
CA ASP A 40 -4.96 -7.22 9.85
C ASP A 40 -5.20 -7.88 11.22
N PRO A 41 -5.84 -7.20 12.19
CA PRO A 41 -6.10 -7.76 13.51
C PRO A 41 -7.00 -9.00 13.48
N PHE A 42 -7.84 -9.16 12.46
CA PHE A 42 -8.65 -10.37 12.30
C PHE A 42 -7.78 -11.64 12.14
N LEU A 43 -6.64 -11.53 11.47
CA LEU A 43 -5.71 -12.65 11.29
C LEU A 43 -5.02 -13.06 12.60
N LEU A 44 -4.98 -12.17 13.61
CA LEU A 44 -4.56 -12.53 14.96
C LEU A 44 -5.69 -13.25 15.71
N PHE A 45 -6.93 -12.77 15.57
CA PHE A 45 -8.11 -13.34 16.21
C PHE A 45 -8.38 -14.78 15.74
N ASP A 46 -8.39 -15.01 14.43
CA ASP A 46 -8.75 -16.30 13.81
C ASP A 46 -7.55 -17.24 13.65
N SER A 47 -6.43 -16.95 14.28
CA SER A 47 -5.22 -17.76 14.18
C SER A 47 -5.29 -19.00 15.07
N ASN A 48 -4.61 -20.08 14.67
CA ASN A 48 -4.39 -21.25 15.50
C ASN A 48 -3.18 -21.11 16.46
N LYS A 49 -2.48 -19.97 16.45
CA LYS A 49 -1.30 -19.70 17.28
C LYS A 49 -1.72 -19.04 18.60
N PRO A 50 -1.43 -19.67 19.78
CA PRO A 50 -1.80 -19.10 21.07
C PRO A 50 -1.26 -17.68 21.29
N GLU A 51 -0.02 -17.42 20.85
CA GLU A 51 0.60 -16.10 20.97
C GLU A 51 -0.17 -15.01 20.20
N TYR A 52 -0.84 -15.34 19.10
CA TYR A 52 -1.64 -14.38 18.35
C TYR A 52 -2.97 -14.07 19.04
N HIS A 53 -3.57 -15.07 19.69
CA HIS A 53 -4.73 -14.83 20.56
C HIS A 53 -4.37 -13.89 21.72
N ASP A 54 -3.22 -14.11 22.36
CA ASP A 54 -2.76 -13.23 23.44
C ASP A 54 -2.54 -11.79 22.94
N LEU A 55 -1.99 -11.61 21.74
CA LEU A 55 -1.84 -10.29 21.10
C LEU A 55 -3.20 -9.64 20.82
N HIS A 56 -4.15 -10.40 20.29
CA HIS A 56 -5.51 -9.92 20.06
C HIS A 56 -6.18 -9.48 21.38
N GLU A 57 -6.10 -10.29 22.43
CA GLU A 57 -6.63 -9.95 23.74
C GLU A 57 -5.99 -8.69 24.36
N GLU A 58 -4.69 -8.47 24.16
CA GLU A 58 -4.04 -7.21 24.57
C GLU A 58 -4.56 -6.00 23.78
N ILE A 59 -4.85 -6.14 22.50
CA ILE A 59 -5.52 -5.09 21.68
C ILE A 59 -6.89 -4.79 22.29
N ILE A 60 -7.71 -5.81 22.55
CA ILE A 60 -9.05 -5.66 23.11
C ILE A 60 -9.00 -5.00 24.48
N ARG A 61 -8.07 -5.43 25.33
CA ARG A 61 -7.84 -4.85 26.65
C ARG A 61 -7.52 -3.36 26.59
N TYR A 62 -6.68 -2.96 25.63
CA TYR A 62 -6.34 -1.55 25.47
C TYR A 62 -7.52 -0.73 24.97
N VAL A 63 -8.29 -1.24 24.02
CA VAL A 63 -9.51 -0.59 23.52
C VAL A 63 -10.54 -0.43 24.61
N LYS A 64 -10.74 -1.45 25.49
CA LYS A 64 -11.59 -1.35 26.68
C LYS A 64 -11.12 -0.21 27.60
N PHE A 65 -9.83 -0.14 27.88
CA PHE A 65 -9.26 0.97 28.65
C PHE A 65 -9.59 2.32 28.02
N LEU A 66 -9.40 2.50 26.70
CA LEU A 66 -9.72 3.74 25.99
C LEU A 66 -11.22 4.06 26.05
N ARG A 67 -12.09 3.06 25.89
CA ARG A 67 -13.55 3.21 26.01
C ARG A 67 -13.91 3.72 27.39
N ASP A 68 -13.41 3.09 28.44
CA ASP A 68 -13.78 3.38 29.82
C ASP A 68 -13.35 4.79 30.24
N ILE A 69 -12.21 5.27 29.74
CA ILE A 69 -11.75 6.63 30.01
C ILE A 69 -12.32 7.67 29.05
N SER A 70 -12.95 7.28 27.93
CA SER A 70 -13.44 8.24 26.92
C SER A 70 -14.56 9.16 27.44
N THR A 71 -15.23 8.79 28.51
CA THR A 71 -16.27 9.59 29.18
C THR A 71 -15.72 10.47 30.31
N ASP A 72 -14.43 10.36 30.63
CA ASP A 72 -13.80 11.13 31.69
C ASP A 72 -13.50 12.57 31.25
N ALA A 73 -14.25 13.54 31.79
CA ALA A 73 -14.10 14.96 31.47
C ALA A 73 -12.73 15.55 31.93
N SER A 74 -11.96 14.82 32.74
CA SER A 74 -10.64 15.27 33.23
C SER A 74 -9.50 15.03 32.23
N ILE A 75 -9.75 14.40 31.06
CA ILE A 75 -8.73 14.15 30.05
C ILE A 75 -8.30 15.45 29.39
N ASN A 76 -7.09 15.87 29.70
CA ASN A 76 -6.46 16.99 29.05
C ASN A 76 -5.77 16.60 27.74
N LYS A 77 -5.33 17.59 26.94
CA LYS A 77 -4.66 17.37 25.65
C LYS A 77 -3.40 16.50 25.75
N GLY A 78 -2.67 16.56 26.85
CA GLY A 78 -1.48 15.74 27.09
C GLY A 78 -1.82 14.26 27.26
N LEU A 79 -2.83 13.95 28.06
CA LEU A 79 -3.33 12.59 28.25
C LEU A 79 -3.95 12.03 26.98
N LEU A 80 -4.74 12.86 26.26
CA LEU A 80 -5.28 12.51 24.97
C LEU A 80 -4.16 12.09 23.98
N GLY A 81 -3.12 12.91 23.87
CA GLY A 81 -1.98 12.59 22.99
C GLY A 81 -1.17 11.38 23.48
N ASN A 82 -1.15 11.12 24.78
CA ASN A 82 -0.43 9.96 25.32
C ASN A 82 -1.17 8.63 25.11
N TRP A 83 -2.51 8.62 25.24
CA TRP A 83 -3.31 7.40 25.21
C TRP A 83 -3.99 7.13 23.86
N PHE A 84 -4.43 8.16 23.14
CA PHE A 84 -5.22 8.02 21.91
C PHE A 84 -4.42 8.26 20.62
N ARG A 85 -3.16 8.67 20.73
CA ARG A 85 -2.32 8.91 19.56
C ARG A 85 -1.40 7.74 19.28
N PHE A 86 -1.52 7.18 18.09
CA PHE A 86 -0.73 6.08 17.57
C PHE A 86 0.05 6.58 16.35
N PRO A 87 1.33 6.94 16.52
CA PRO A 87 2.17 7.33 15.39
C PRO A 87 2.39 6.13 14.48
N GLU A 88 2.57 6.38 13.21
CA GLU A 88 2.99 5.35 12.26
C GLU A 88 4.29 4.67 12.75
N VAL A 89 4.35 3.36 12.56
CA VAL A 89 5.53 2.54 12.85
C VAL A 89 6.29 2.30 11.54
N GLY A 90 6.93 3.36 11.00
CA GLY A 90 7.60 3.30 9.69
C GLY A 90 8.73 2.28 9.62
N GLN A 91 9.22 1.76 10.74
CA GLN A 91 10.30 0.77 10.77
C GLN A 91 9.90 -0.61 10.21
N ASN A 92 8.60 -0.90 10.05
CA ASN A 92 8.13 -2.13 9.44
C ASN A 92 8.05 -2.07 7.90
N TRP A 93 8.24 -0.87 7.30
CA TRP A 93 8.23 -0.64 5.84
C TRP A 93 6.97 -1.18 5.14
N LEU A 94 5.84 -1.13 5.84
CA LEU A 94 4.52 -1.55 5.35
C LEU A 94 3.57 -0.35 5.32
N GLY A 95 2.60 -0.41 4.42
CA GLY A 95 1.60 0.64 4.28
C GLY A 95 1.70 1.37 2.96
N PHE A 96 1.14 2.56 2.93
CA PHE A 96 1.12 3.43 1.75
C PHE A 96 1.65 4.80 2.13
N SER A 97 2.95 4.89 2.36
CA SER A 97 3.58 6.18 2.62
C SER A 97 3.82 6.93 1.33
N ARG A 98 3.44 8.21 1.32
CA ARG A 98 3.75 9.12 0.22
C ARG A 98 5.20 9.60 0.25
N THR A 99 5.91 9.39 1.34
CA THR A 99 7.27 9.92 1.57
C THR A 99 8.17 8.90 2.27
N GLY A 100 8.62 7.87 1.53
CA GLY A 100 9.45 6.80 2.10
C GLY A 100 8.67 6.02 3.17
N ASN A 101 9.19 5.88 4.37
CA ASN A 101 8.56 5.24 5.52
C ASN A 101 8.02 6.25 6.56
N LYS A 102 7.68 7.47 6.15
CA LYS A 102 7.18 8.54 7.02
C LYS A 102 5.77 8.96 6.61
N GLY A 103 4.77 8.22 7.01
CA GLY A 103 3.37 8.62 6.91
C GLY A 103 2.95 9.59 8.02
N SER A 104 1.72 10.06 7.97
CA SER A 104 1.18 11.00 8.96
C SER A 104 0.70 10.36 10.25
N GLY A 105 0.59 9.02 10.29
CA GLY A 105 0.07 8.25 11.43
C GLY A 105 -1.30 8.73 11.92
N LEU A 106 -1.77 8.17 13.02
CA LEU A 106 -3.00 8.58 13.70
C LEU A 106 -2.76 9.87 14.50
N GLY A 107 -2.92 11.02 13.83
CA GLY A 107 -2.65 12.34 14.39
C GLY A 107 -3.68 12.83 15.42
N ASN A 108 -3.51 14.09 15.90
CA ASN A 108 -4.37 14.66 16.95
C ASN A 108 -5.87 14.70 16.57
N LYS A 109 -6.18 14.95 15.30
CA LYS A 109 -7.58 14.97 14.83
C LYS A 109 -8.24 13.59 14.94
N PHE A 110 -7.49 12.53 14.63
CA PHE A 110 -7.97 11.16 14.81
C PHE A 110 -8.15 10.85 16.29
N ALA A 111 -7.18 11.17 17.15
CA ALA A 111 -7.26 10.96 18.58
C ALA A 111 -8.49 11.65 19.20
N GLU A 112 -8.80 12.88 18.80
CA GLU A 112 -9.99 13.61 19.22
C GLU A 112 -11.29 12.97 18.73
N THR A 113 -11.30 12.47 17.48
CA THR A 113 -12.46 11.79 16.91
C THR A 113 -12.70 10.45 17.59
N LEU A 114 -11.64 9.69 17.80
CA LEU A 114 -11.68 8.42 18.52
C LEU A 114 -12.20 8.63 19.97
N HIS A 115 -11.64 9.57 20.71
CA HIS A 115 -12.07 9.89 22.05
C HIS A 115 -13.56 10.25 22.14
N ARG A 116 -14.06 11.09 21.22
CA ARG A 116 -15.46 11.51 21.20
C ARG A 116 -16.46 10.40 20.86
N ASN A 117 -16.08 9.47 20.02
CA ASN A 117 -17.00 8.47 19.47
C ASN A 117 -16.85 7.08 20.11
N LEU A 118 -15.75 6.82 20.81
CA LEU A 118 -15.42 5.47 21.28
C LEU A 118 -16.54 4.87 22.17
N HIS A 119 -17.08 5.63 23.12
CA HIS A 119 -18.13 5.16 24.00
C HIS A 119 -19.48 4.89 23.28
N ARG A 120 -19.70 5.48 22.08
CA ARG A 120 -20.89 5.23 21.27
C ARG A 120 -20.74 3.97 20.43
N VAL A 121 -19.56 3.79 19.82
CA VAL A 121 -19.24 2.68 18.93
C VAL A 121 -19.00 1.38 19.72
N PHE A 122 -18.35 1.49 20.87
CA PHE A 122 -17.93 0.34 21.67
C PHE A 122 -18.70 0.18 22.98
N LYS A 123 -19.98 0.60 23.02
CA LYS A 123 -20.80 0.53 24.25
C LYS A 123 -20.75 -0.86 24.92
N ASN A 124 -20.84 -1.92 24.13
CA ASN A 124 -20.84 -3.32 24.61
C ASN A 124 -19.51 -4.04 24.24
N PHE A 125 -18.45 -3.28 23.93
CA PHE A 125 -17.18 -3.88 23.53
C PHE A 125 -16.55 -4.67 24.68
N GLY A 126 -16.28 -5.94 24.39
CA GLY A 126 -15.79 -6.90 25.36
C GLY A 126 -16.88 -7.68 26.10
N ASP A 127 -18.17 -7.36 25.82
CA ASP A 127 -19.34 -8.03 26.37
C ASP A 127 -20.33 -8.37 25.26
N GLU A 128 -19.83 -8.56 24.03
CA GLU A 128 -20.62 -8.95 22.86
C GLU A 128 -21.23 -10.33 23.07
N THR A 129 -22.48 -10.48 22.63
CA THR A 129 -23.25 -11.73 22.74
C THR A 129 -23.55 -12.36 21.38
N ILE A 130 -23.32 -11.63 20.30
CA ILE A 130 -23.62 -12.04 18.92
C ILE A 130 -22.38 -12.58 18.22
N THR A 131 -21.25 -11.89 18.40
CA THR A 131 -19.92 -12.25 17.87
C THR A 131 -19.19 -13.21 18.83
N GLN A 132 -18.21 -13.94 18.31
CA GLN A 132 -17.35 -14.83 19.12
C GLN A 132 -16.34 -14.03 19.94
N GLY A 133 -15.94 -12.86 19.44
CA GLY A 133 -15.02 -11.95 20.11
C GLY A 133 -15.33 -10.49 19.85
N SER A 134 -14.52 -9.64 20.45
CA SER A 134 -14.55 -8.20 20.20
C SER A 134 -13.58 -7.86 19.08
N HIS A 135 -13.94 -6.93 18.21
CA HIS A 135 -13.16 -6.60 17.03
C HIS A 135 -12.85 -5.12 16.95
N LEU A 136 -11.55 -4.79 16.83
CA LEU A 136 -11.07 -3.41 16.65
C LEU A 136 -11.64 -2.78 15.36
N GLU A 137 -11.91 -3.60 14.36
CA GLU A 137 -12.43 -3.24 13.04
C GLU A 137 -13.79 -2.53 13.12
N LYS A 138 -14.53 -2.67 14.21
CA LYS A 138 -15.76 -1.87 14.45
C LYS A 138 -15.52 -0.36 14.29
N LEU A 139 -14.30 0.12 14.57
CA LEU A 139 -13.93 1.53 14.33
C LEU A 139 -14.04 1.93 12.85
N CYS A 140 -13.59 1.05 11.96
CA CYS A 140 -13.60 1.31 10.51
C CYS A 140 -15.00 1.17 9.93
N LEU A 141 -15.88 0.41 10.56
CA LEU A 141 -17.25 0.20 10.08
C LEU A 141 -18.14 1.42 10.35
N MET A 142 -17.90 2.16 11.44
CA MET A 142 -18.74 3.26 11.91
C MET A 142 -18.20 4.66 11.58
N ALA A 143 -16.91 4.81 11.39
CA ALA A 143 -16.28 6.12 11.26
C ALA A 143 -15.79 6.37 9.83
N ASP A 144 -16.34 7.40 9.17
CA ASP A 144 -15.79 7.85 7.91
C ASP A 144 -14.35 8.32 8.07
N GLY A 145 -13.48 7.90 7.14
CA GLY A 145 -12.06 8.28 7.13
C GLY A 145 -11.17 7.44 8.05
N VAL A 146 -11.69 6.41 8.69
CA VAL A 146 -10.88 5.38 9.37
C VAL A 146 -10.75 4.18 8.45
N GLY A 147 -9.67 4.13 7.69
CA GLY A 147 -9.39 3.04 6.75
C GLY A 147 -8.40 2.01 7.30
N ARG A 148 -8.02 1.09 6.43
CA ARG A 148 -7.06 0.02 6.71
C ARG A 148 -5.71 0.51 7.25
N ASP A 149 -5.19 1.64 6.74
CA ASP A 149 -3.93 2.23 7.23
C ASP A 149 -4.02 2.54 8.72
N HIS A 150 -5.11 3.19 9.13
CA HIS A 150 -5.35 3.53 10.54
C HIS A 150 -5.49 2.27 11.43
N LEU A 151 -6.16 1.24 10.92
CA LEU A 151 -6.32 -0.03 11.61
C LEU A 151 -4.98 -0.75 11.75
N SER A 152 -4.19 -0.80 10.69
CA SER A 152 -2.86 -1.38 10.69
C SER A 152 -1.91 -0.64 11.63
N ASP A 153 -1.88 0.71 11.61
CA ASP A 153 -1.05 1.52 12.51
C ASP A 153 -1.43 1.30 13.98
N PHE A 154 -2.73 1.27 14.26
CA PHE A 154 -3.23 1.03 15.61
C PHE A 154 -2.81 -0.35 16.11
N THR A 155 -3.05 -1.39 15.31
CA THR A 155 -2.69 -2.78 15.60
C THR A 155 -1.18 -2.92 15.80
N THR A 156 -0.37 -2.40 14.86
CA THR A 156 1.09 -2.46 14.91
C THR A 156 1.65 -1.80 16.18
N ASN A 157 1.09 -0.66 16.60
CA ASN A 157 1.51 -0.02 17.84
C ASN A 157 1.20 -0.86 19.09
N LEU A 158 0.08 -1.57 19.12
CA LEU A 158 -0.32 -2.39 20.25
C LEU A 158 0.45 -3.73 20.33
N ILE A 159 0.76 -4.34 19.17
CA ILE A 159 1.58 -5.55 19.12
C ILE A 159 3.08 -5.27 18.99
N LYS A 160 3.49 -4.00 19.09
CA LYS A 160 4.91 -3.60 19.00
C LYS A 160 5.86 -4.40 19.88
N PRO A 161 5.52 -4.72 21.14
CA PRO A 161 6.41 -5.54 21.99
C PRO A 161 6.75 -6.88 21.34
N TYR A 162 5.75 -7.56 20.78
CA TYR A 162 5.91 -8.82 20.08
C TYR A 162 6.79 -8.66 18.81
N LEU A 163 6.52 -7.66 17.98
CA LEU A 163 7.29 -7.43 16.75
C LEU A 163 8.77 -7.11 17.06
N LEU A 164 9.04 -6.37 18.14
CA LEU A 164 10.39 -6.07 18.60
C LEU A 164 11.12 -7.33 19.09
N GLU A 165 10.46 -8.18 19.88
CA GLU A 165 11.00 -9.46 20.34
C GLU A 165 11.23 -10.40 19.16
N TYR A 166 10.25 -10.56 18.27
CA TYR A 166 10.34 -11.34 17.05
C TYR A 166 11.51 -10.92 16.16
N THR A 167 11.69 -9.61 15.97
CA THR A 167 12.80 -9.07 15.18
C THR A 167 14.14 -9.29 15.87
N GLN A 168 14.22 -9.08 17.20
CA GLN A 168 15.46 -9.26 17.96
C GLN A 168 15.91 -10.72 17.97
N GLU A 169 15.00 -11.67 18.11
CA GLU A 169 15.32 -13.10 18.05
C GLU A 169 15.91 -13.49 16.70
N PHE A 170 15.26 -13.06 15.62
CA PHE A 170 15.79 -13.25 14.26
C PHE A 170 17.14 -12.62 14.09
N ALA A 171 17.29 -11.36 14.50
CA ALA A 171 18.53 -10.60 14.33
C ALA A 171 19.70 -11.26 15.06
N ARG A 172 19.51 -11.67 16.31
CA ARG A 172 20.56 -12.33 17.10
C ARG A 172 21.02 -13.65 16.52
N LYS A 173 20.14 -14.36 15.86
CA LYS A 173 20.39 -15.69 15.29
C LYS A 173 21.01 -15.64 13.89
N HIS A 174 20.64 -14.65 13.08
CA HIS A 174 20.91 -14.69 11.64
C HIS A 174 21.61 -13.44 11.07
N ILE A 175 21.78 -12.36 11.84
CA ILE A 175 22.38 -11.13 11.35
C ILE A 175 23.72 -10.90 12.07
N ASP A 176 24.73 -10.45 11.33
CA ASP A 176 26.04 -10.12 11.92
C ASP A 176 25.92 -9.02 12.98
N ALA A 177 26.73 -9.13 14.03
CA ALA A 177 26.71 -8.20 15.16
C ALA A 177 27.00 -6.75 14.75
N SER A 178 27.81 -6.54 13.69
CA SER A 178 28.10 -5.20 13.16
C SER A 178 26.91 -4.51 12.49
N LEU A 179 25.88 -5.27 12.09
CA LEU A 179 24.66 -4.79 11.48
C LEU A 179 23.51 -4.66 12.48
N ARG A 180 23.76 -4.84 13.77
CA ARG A 180 22.80 -4.73 14.87
C ARG A 180 23.23 -3.67 15.86
N ARG A 181 22.26 -3.01 16.49
CA ARG A 181 22.52 -2.05 17.56
C ARG A 181 21.40 -2.06 18.59
N GLU A 182 21.73 -1.75 19.87
CA GLU A 182 20.72 -1.53 20.91
C GLU A 182 19.99 -0.19 20.69
N PHE A 183 18.66 -0.25 20.67
CA PHE A 183 17.78 0.91 20.60
C PHE A 183 16.92 0.99 21.86
N ALA A 184 16.80 2.18 22.43
CA ALA A 184 15.83 2.49 23.46
C ALA A 184 14.51 2.91 22.79
N ILE A 185 13.51 2.04 22.87
CA ILE A 185 12.20 2.26 22.23
C ILE A 185 11.23 2.79 23.25
N GLU A 186 10.59 3.90 22.93
CA GLU A 186 9.52 4.47 23.75
C GLU A 186 8.17 3.81 23.43
N LYS A 187 7.21 3.89 24.37
CA LYS A 187 5.83 3.38 24.19
C LYS A 187 5.78 1.93 23.70
N VAL A 188 6.44 1.04 24.43
CA VAL A 188 6.47 -0.40 24.09
C VAL A 188 5.31 -1.12 24.76
N ARG A 189 5.20 -1.07 26.11
CA ARG A 189 4.15 -1.75 26.88
C ARG A 189 3.36 -0.77 27.70
N PHE A 190 2.03 -0.94 27.73
CA PHE A 190 1.17 -0.10 28.56
C PHE A 190 1.03 -0.68 29.95
N ASP A 191 1.32 0.14 30.96
CA ASP A 191 1.09 -0.19 32.37
C ASP A 191 -0.30 0.32 32.80
N TYR A 192 -1.24 -0.58 32.90
CA TYR A 192 -2.63 -0.26 33.27
C TYR A 192 -2.78 0.30 34.67
N ALA A 193 -1.94 -0.14 35.64
CA ALA A 193 -1.99 0.37 37.01
C ALA A 193 -1.50 1.81 37.06
N ALA A 194 -0.41 2.12 36.39
CA ALA A 194 0.16 3.48 36.31
C ALA A 194 -0.46 4.33 35.19
N ARG A 195 -1.31 3.77 34.36
CA ARG A 195 -1.92 4.39 33.16
C ARG A 195 -0.89 5.09 32.25
N ARG A 196 0.24 4.46 32.03
CA ARG A 196 1.33 5.02 31.21
C ARG A 196 2.04 3.99 30.38
N TRP A 197 2.60 4.44 29.26
CA TRP A 197 3.48 3.64 28.43
C TRP A 197 4.86 3.51 29.10
N LYS A 198 5.46 2.33 28.98
CA LYS A 198 6.84 2.02 29.36
C LYS A 198 7.65 1.76 28.11
N GLY A 199 8.88 2.28 28.07
CA GLY A 199 9.88 1.95 27.07
C GLY A 199 10.67 0.70 27.45
N ALA A 200 11.39 0.16 26.47
CA ALA A 200 12.31 -0.97 26.65
C ALA A 200 13.46 -0.86 25.65
N LYS A 201 14.50 -1.67 25.85
CA LYS A 201 15.67 -1.71 24.97
C LYS A 201 15.69 -3.03 24.19
N TYR A 202 16.02 -2.94 22.92
CA TYR A 202 16.11 -4.07 22.01
C TYR A 202 17.32 -3.95 21.11
N GLU A 203 17.95 -5.09 20.81
CA GLU A 203 19.01 -5.19 19.83
C GLU A 203 18.44 -5.53 18.47
N LEU A 204 18.44 -4.57 17.55
CA LEU A 204 17.69 -4.63 16.29
C LEU A 204 18.57 -4.43 15.05
N PRO A 205 18.20 -4.97 13.89
CA PRO A 205 18.86 -4.69 12.61
C PRO A 205 18.88 -3.19 12.33
N THR A 206 20.06 -2.66 11.97
CA THR A 206 20.26 -1.21 11.87
C THR A 206 20.45 -0.77 10.44
N ILE A 207 19.71 0.24 10.01
CA ILE A 207 19.86 0.95 8.75
C ILE A 207 20.02 2.45 9.01
N GLY A 208 21.16 3.02 8.64
CA GLY A 208 21.48 4.41 8.95
C GLY A 208 21.42 4.67 10.47
N ASN A 209 20.53 5.57 10.90
CA ASN A 209 20.34 5.90 12.31
C ASN A 209 19.09 5.22 12.93
N ASP A 210 18.38 4.41 12.18
CA ASP A 210 17.15 3.77 12.59
C ASP A 210 17.27 2.24 12.54
N PHE A 211 16.21 1.53 12.90
CA PHE A 211 16.15 0.08 12.88
C PHE A 211 15.09 -0.42 11.91
N VAL A 212 15.14 -1.71 11.58
CA VAL A 212 14.12 -2.39 10.82
C VAL A 212 13.31 -3.31 11.73
N LEU A 213 11.99 -3.30 11.57
CA LEU A 213 11.05 -4.13 12.30
C LEU A 213 10.45 -5.18 11.37
N LEU A 214 10.68 -6.46 11.64
CA LEU A 214 10.11 -7.56 10.89
C LEU A 214 8.65 -7.80 11.30
N SER A 215 7.83 -8.15 10.32
CA SER A 215 6.45 -8.55 10.53
C SER A 215 6.23 -9.98 10.04
N PRO A 216 5.53 -10.83 10.81
CA PRO A 216 5.12 -12.15 10.34
C PRO A 216 4.22 -12.04 9.10
N ARG A 217 4.40 -12.94 8.14
CA ARG A 217 3.66 -12.93 6.87
C ARG A 217 2.18 -13.23 7.02
N ASP A 218 1.83 -14.04 7.99
CA ASP A 218 0.49 -14.58 8.21
C ASP A 218 -0.47 -13.63 8.95
N ILE A 219 0.03 -12.48 9.41
CA ILE A 219 -0.81 -11.40 9.93
C ILE A 219 -0.98 -10.25 8.94
N LEU A 220 -0.46 -10.39 7.70
CA LEU A 220 -0.49 -9.35 6.68
C LEU A 220 -1.61 -9.59 5.67
N THR A 221 -2.17 -8.51 5.16
CA THR A 221 -3.11 -8.49 4.04
C THR A 221 -2.78 -7.35 3.09
N LYS A 222 -3.44 -7.32 1.92
CA LYS A 222 -3.34 -6.23 0.93
C LYS A 222 -4.72 -5.68 0.62
N ASP A 223 -4.79 -4.39 0.31
CA ASP A 223 -5.97 -3.64 -0.10
C ASP A 223 -6.96 -3.36 1.03
N GLU A 224 -7.71 -4.33 1.53
CA GLU A 224 -8.69 -4.15 2.61
C GLU A 224 -8.51 -5.25 3.67
N ALA A 225 -8.76 -4.90 4.94
CA ALA A 225 -8.89 -5.85 6.03
C ALA A 225 -10.05 -6.80 5.77
N TRP A 226 -10.06 -7.97 6.42
CA TRP A 226 -11.12 -8.95 6.27
C TRP A 226 -12.48 -8.41 6.68
N ILE A 227 -12.54 -7.70 7.79
CA ILE A 227 -13.72 -6.93 8.24
C ILE A 227 -13.54 -5.48 7.78
N ASN A 228 -14.33 -5.03 6.79
CA ASN A 228 -14.22 -3.68 6.25
C ASN A 228 -15.58 -3.09 5.84
N ARG A 229 -15.67 -1.74 5.80
CA ARG A 229 -16.91 -1.03 5.51
C ARG A 229 -17.40 -1.22 4.08
N GLY A 230 -16.50 -1.36 3.12
CA GLY A 230 -16.87 -1.57 1.72
C GLY A 230 -17.64 -2.87 1.54
N ASP A 231 -17.09 -3.96 2.06
CA ASP A 231 -17.71 -5.28 2.04
C ASP A 231 -19.05 -5.32 2.79
N LEU A 232 -19.14 -4.66 3.96
CA LEU A 232 -20.38 -4.52 4.70
C LEU A 232 -21.50 -3.82 3.88
N ILE A 233 -21.16 -2.73 3.19
CA ILE A 233 -22.11 -1.98 2.36
C ILE A 233 -22.52 -2.81 1.14
N ASP A 234 -21.58 -3.46 0.48
CA ASP A 234 -21.84 -4.27 -0.72
C ASP A 234 -22.72 -5.49 -0.43
N HIS A 235 -22.62 -6.07 0.77
CA HIS A 235 -23.42 -7.23 1.21
C HIS A 235 -24.53 -6.86 2.21
N PHE A 236 -24.83 -5.58 2.36
CA PHE A 236 -25.75 -5.09 3.39
C PHE A 236 -27.12 -5.80 3.38
N GLN A 237 -27.68 -6.04 2.19
CA GLN A 237 -28.98 -6.67 2.07
C GLN A 237 -29.00 -8.11 2.60
N ASP A 238 -27.97 -8.89 2.27
CA ASP A 238 -27.86 -10.27 2.73
C ASP A 238 -27.68 -10.33 4.25
N ILE A 239 -26.91 -9.38 4.80
CA ILE A 239 -26.57 -9.31 6.23
C ILE A 239 -27.83 -9.00 7.03
N TYR A 240 -28.60 -7.95 6.70
CA TYR A 240 -29.77 -7.59 7.51
C TYR A 240 -30.90 -8.62 7.36
N GLN A 241 -31.03 -9.28 6.20
CA GLN A 241 -31.99 -10.36 6.01
C GLN A 241 -31.70 -11.59 6.88
N ALA A 242 -30.40 -11.82 7.18
CA ALA A 242 -29.95 -12.88 8.06
C ALA A 242 -30.08 -12.56 9.57
N VAL A 243 -30.54 -11.35 9.94
CA VAL A 243 -30.78 -10.97 11.35
C VAL A 243 -31.95 -11.79 11.91
N PRO A 244 -31.76 -12.59 12.99
CA PRO A 244 -32.81 -13.43 13.56
C PRO A 244 -33.95 -12.64 14.20
N ASP A 245 -33.65 -11.48 14.76
CA ASP A 245 -34.64 -10.59 15.38
C ASP A 245 -35.55 -9.98 14.30
N GLU A 246 -36.79 -10.46 14.26
CA GLU A 246 -37.79 -10.03 13.26
C GLU A 246 -38.17 -8.54 13.37
N GLN A 247 -38.17 -8.01 14.60
CA GLN A 247 -38.50 -6.60 14.82
C GLN A 247 -37.37 -5.71 14.32
N LEU A 248 -36.13 -6.03 14.65
CA LEU A 248 -34.96 -5.30 14.16
C LEU A 248 -34.85 -5.41 12.63
N ARG A 249 -35.04 -6.61 12.08
CA ARG A 249 -34.98 -6.85 10.62
C ARG A 249 -36.05 -6.02 9.89
N ALA A 250 -37.27 -5.97 10.41
CA ALA A 250 -38.36 -5.17 9.84
C ALA A 250 -38.07 -3.66 9.89
N GLN A 251 -37.53 -3.15 11.01
CA GLN A 251 -37.13 -1.74 11.17
C GLN A 251 -36.02 -1.36 10.20
N VAL A 252 -34.97 -2.19 10.09
CA VAL A 252 -33.85 -1.98 9.18
C VAL A 252 -34.33 -1.96 7.72
N ASN A 253 -35.13 -2.95 7.33
CA ASN A 253 -35.68 -3.04 5.98
C ASN A 253 -36.53 -1.82 5.62
N ASP A 254 -37.45 -1.43 6.50
CA ASP A 254 -38.35 -0.28 6.31
C ASP A 254 -37.57 1.03 6.18
N TYR A 255 -36.56 1.24 7.00
CA TYR A 255 -35.68 2.42 6.94
C TYR A 255 -34.83 2.45 5.67
N PHE A 256 -34.30 1.31 5.25
CA PHE A 256 -33.51 1.17 4.03
C PHE A 256 -34.33 1.43 2.78
N LEU A 257 -35.51 0.77 2.66
CA LEU A 257 -36.41 0.91 1.50
C LEU A 257 -36.97 2.33 1.33
N ARG A 258 -37.27 3.04 2.42
CA ARG A 258 -37.71 4.44 2.36
C ARG A 258 -36.68 5.42 1.78
N ARG A 259 -35.44 5.02 1.66
CA ARG A 259 -34.34 5.83 1.10
C ARG A 259 -34.07 5.55 -0.37
N LEU A 260 -34.73 4.56 -0.94
CA LEU A 260 -34.55 4.16 -2.32
C LEU A 260 -35.62 4.73 -3.20
N SER A 261 -35.31 5.29 -4.35
CA SER A 261 -36.19 5.59 -5.44
C SER A 261 -36.65 4.31 -6.15
N GLU A 262 -37.70 4.39 -6.97
CA GLU A 262 -38.23 3.25 -7.75
C GLU A 262 -37.13 2.67 -8.70
N ASP A 263 -36.25 3.54 -9.24
CA ASP A 263 -35.16 3.19 -10.15
C ASP A 263 -33.78 3.43 -9.48
N ALA A 264 -33.65 3.02 -8.21
CA ALA A 264 -32.45 3.26 -7.43
C ALA A 264 -31.17 2.69 -8.12
N LYS A 265 -30.16 3.55 -8.30
CA LYS A 265 -28.86 3.16 -8.82
C LYS A 265 -27.96 2.63 -7.71
N GLU A 266 -26.89 1.94 -8.08
CA GLU A 266 -25.92 1.36 -7.15
C GLU A 266 -25.39 2.36 -6.11
N GLU A 267 -25.10 3.59 -6.52
CA GLU A 267 -24.64 4.66 -5.61
C GLU A 267 -25.70 5.01 -4.55
N GLU A 268 -26.96 5.12 -4.95
CA GLU A 268 -28.09 5.39 -4.03
C GLU A 268 -28.31 4.23 -3.04
N ILE A 269 -28.16 2.99 -3.52
CA ILE A 269 -28.24 1.78 -2.67
C ILE A 269 -27.13 1.80 -1.64
N ARG A 270 -25.88 2.14 -2.02
CA ARG A 270 -24.73 2.24 -1.12
C ARG A 270 -24.90 3.33 -0.07
N GLU A 271 -25.42 4.50 -0.46
CA GLU A 271 -25.72 5.60 0.47
C GLU A 271 -26.84 5.24 1.45
N ALA A 272 -27.91 4.59 0.96
CA ALA A 272 -28.99 4.10 1.80
C ALA A 272 -28.50 3.04 2.80
N ALA A 273 -27.64 2.11 2.38
CA ALA A 273 -27.02 1.12 3.25
C ALA A 273 -26.15 1.78 4.33
N ALA A 274 -25.28 2.71 3.94
CA ALA A 274 -24.43 3.44 4.88
C ALA A 274 -25.24 4.19 5.95
N SER A 275 -26.27 4.94 5.51
CA SER A 275 -27.18 5.64 6.43
C SER A 275 -27.97 4.70 7.35
N THR A 276 -28.32 3.52 6.85
CA THR A 276 -29.05 2.52 7.63
C THR A 276 -28.15 1.88 8.71
N ILE A 277 -26.90 1.61 8.39
CA ILE A 277 -25.90 1.12 9.33
C ILE A 277 -25.68 2.14 10.47
N GLU A 278 -25.61 3.42 10.16
CA GLU A 278 -25.47 4.48 11.18
C GLU A 278 -26.68 4.55 12.13
N GLN A 279 -27.89 4.33 11.60
CA GLN A 279 -29.11 4.31 12.38
C GLN A 279 -29.27 3.04 13.21
N PHE A 280 -28.85 1.89 12.69
CA PHE A 280 -28.97 0.58 13.30
C PHE A 280 -27.60 -0.12 13.47
N PRO A 281 -26.73 0.38 14.34
CA PRO A 281 -25.37 -0.18 14.51
C PRO A 281 -25.36 -1.63 15.00
N GLN A 282 -26.49 -2.15 15.49
CA GLN A 282 -26.64 -3.57 15.87
C GLN A 282 -26.40 -4.53 14.70
N VAL A 283 -26.61 -4.08 13.46
CA VAL A 283 -26.35 -4.86 12.24
C VAL A 283 -24.87 -5.22 12.10
N LEU A 284 -23.98 -4.41 12.66
CA LEU A 284 -22.53 -4.65 12.63
C LEU A 284 -22.12 -5.99 13.25
N ASP A 285 -22.75 -6.36 14.36
CA ASP A 285 -22.41 -7.60 15.06
C ASP A 285 -22.79 -8.83 14.24
N TYR A 286 -23.87 -8.75 13.45
CA TYR A 286 -24.27 -9.83 12.53
C TYR A 286 -23.31 -9.94 11.34
N TYR A 287 -22.83 -8.80 10.80
CA TYR A 287 -21.81 -8.78 9.78
C TYR A 287 -20.50 -9.41 10.30
N ILE A 288 -20.04 -8.96 11.45
CA ILE A 288 -18.81 -9.49 12.07
C ILE A 288 -18.93 -10.99 12.32
N ARG A 289 -20.07 -11.44 12.88
CA ARG A 289 -20.34 -12.87 13.05
C ARG A 289 -20.31 -13.67 11.75
N HIS A 290 -20.75 -13.07 10.65
CA HIS A 290 -20.63 -13.70 9.33
C HIS A 290 -19.17 -13.85 8.93
N LYS A 291 -18.35 -12.82 9.13
CA LYS A 291 -16.91 -12.82 8.83
C LYS A 291 -16.14 -13.80 9.73
N GLU A 292 -16.51 -13.93 11.00
CA GLU A 292 -15.93 -14.92 11.93
C GLU A 292 -16.15 -16.37 11.47
N LYS A 293 -17.31 -16.67 10.89
CA LYS A 293 -17.62 -18.00 10.37
C LYS A 293 -16.82 -18.40 9.13
N THR A 294 -16.23 -17.43 8.47
CA THR A 294 -15.45 -17.60 7.25
C THR A 294 -13.97 -17.23 7.46
N GLY A 295 -13.46 -17.40 8.68
CA GLY A 295 -12.09 -17.04 9.05
C GLY A 295 -11.02 -17.81 8.27
N ASP A 296 -11.22 -19.10 8.01
CA ASP A 296 -10.32 -19.90 7.15
C ASP A 296 -10.15 -19.27 5.76
N GLU A 297 -11.19 -18.64 5.23
CA GLU A 297 -11.14 -17.91 3.96
C GLU A 297 -10.31 -16.63 4.07
N ALA A 298 -10.36 -15.94 5.21
CA ALA A 298 -9.54 -14.76 5.49
C ALA A 298 -8.06 -15.08 5.37
N HIS A 299 -7.59 -16.14 6.03
CA HIS A 299 -6.19 -16.56 5.95
C HIS A 299 -5.79 -16.97 4.54
N LYS A 300 -6.66 -17.67 3.82
CA LYS A 300 -6.41 -18.08 2.43
C LYS A 300 -6.31 -16.87 1.49
N VAL A 301 -7.26 -15.97 1.56
CA VAL A 301 -7.31 -14.76 0.70
C VAL A 301 -6.13 -13.83 1.02
N SER A 302 -5.87 -13.55 2.29
CA SER A 302 -4.75 -12.70 2.70
C SER A 302 -3.41 -13.33 2.32
N GLY A 303 -3.22 -14.62 2.54
CA GLY A 303 -2.01 -15.33 2.14
C GLY A 303 -1.78 -15.35 0.62
N LEU A 304 -2.84 -15.36 -0.20
CA LEU A 304 -2.73 -15.19 -1.65
C LEU A 304 -2.31 -13.75 -2.01
N LYS A 305 -2.91 -12.75 -1.39
CA LYS A 305 -2.58 -11.33 -1.62
C LYS A 305 -1.12 -11.01 -1.23
N VAL A 306 -0.64 -11.56 -0.13
CA VAL A 306 0.76 -11.41 0.31
C VAL A 306 1.71 -12.06 -0.69
N ARG A 307 1.42 -13.27 -1.17
CA ARG A 307 2.22 -13.95 -2.21
C ARG A 307 2.23 -13.19 -3.53
N ASP A 308 1.08 -12.69 -3.96
CA ASP A 308 0.98 -11.88 -5.18
C ASP A 308 1.82 -10.58 -5.06
N THR A 309 1.86 -10.00 -3.87
CA THR A 309 2.68 -8.80 -3.58
C THR A 309 4.17 -9.15 -3.60
N GLU A 310 4.56 -10.27 -3.01
CA GLU A 310 5.93 -10.78 -3.03
C GLU A 310 6.40 -11.08 -4.46
N GLU A 311 5.56 -11.75 -5.26
CA GLU A 311 5.86 -12.03 -6.66
C GLU A 311 6.06 -10.73 -7.45
N GLN A 312 5.14 -9.77 -7.32
CA GLN A 312 5.18 -8.52 -8.06
C GLN A 312 6.33 -7.60 -7.64
N PHE A 313 6.50 -7.38 -6.34
CA PHE A 313 7.42 -6.35 -5.83
C PHE A 313 8.77 -6.88 -5.36
N ILE A 314 8.95 -8.20 -5.25
CA ILE A 314 10.24 -8.78 -4.88
C ILE A 314 10.80 -9.59 -6.04
N THR A 315 10.12 -10.66 -6.47
CA THR A 315 10.65 -11.59 -7.46
C THR A 315 10.85 -10.93 -8.82
N GLN A 316 9.80 -10.29 -9.36
CA GLN A 316 9.87 -9.67 -10.70
C GLN A 316 10.80 -8.46 -10.73
N ILE A 317 10.81 -7.65 -9.65
CA ILE A 317 11.71 -6.50 -9.57
C ILE A 317 13.16 -6.94 -9.47
N ARG A 318 13.45 -7.97 -8.66
CA ARG A 318 14.81 -8.52 -8.56
C ARG A 318 15.28 -9.06 -9.92
N ALA A 319 14.44 -9.82 -10.61
CA ALA A 319 14.74 -10.31 -11.96
C ALA A 319 15.02 -9.14 -12.92
N LEU A 320 14.22 -8.08 -12.88
CA LEU A 320 14.45 -6.87 -13.68
C LEU A 320 15.81 -6.24 -13.39
N VAL A 321 16.13 -6.03 -12.11
CA VAL A 321 17.39 -5.41 -11.69
C VAL A 321 18.58 -6.29 -12.11
N ASP A 322 18.55 -7.57 -11.78
CA ASP A 322 19.66 -8.48 -12.01
C ASP A 322 19.89 -8.79 -13.50
N GLU A 323 18.82 -8.97 -14.28
CA GLU A 323 18.91 -9.35 -15.69
C GLU A 323 19.06 -8.17 -16.65
N LYS A 324 18.46 -7.02 -16.32
CA LYS A 324 18.32 -5.90 -17.26
C LYS A 324 19.07 -4.64 -16.86
N LEU A 325 19.35 -4.42 -15.57
CA LEU A 325 19.96 -3.18 -15.10
C LEU A 325 21.43 -3.38 -14.69
N LEU A 326 21.72 -4.46 -13.94
CA LEU A 326 23.10 -4.77 -13.53
C LEU A 326 23.96 -5.16 -14.73
N GLY A 327 25.20 -4.64 -14.77
CA GLY A 327 26.12 -4.89 -15.88
C GLY A 327 25.90 -4.02 -17.14
N THR A 328 24.91 -3.12 -17.11
CA THR A 328 24.70 -2.10 -18.15
C THR A 328 25.20 -0.73 -17.66
N PRO A 329 25.38 0.26 -18.57
CA PRO A 329 25.67 1.65 -18.18
C PRO A 329 24.53 2.34 -17.41
N PHE A 330 23.48 1.61 -17.05
CA PHE A 330 22.32 2.15 -16.35
C PHE A 330 22.69 2.81 -15.01
N TYR A 331 23.61 2.22 -14.26
CA TYR A 331 24.10 2.77 -12.99
C TYR A 331 25.33 3.68 -13.12
N ASP A 332 25.78 3.99 -14.37
CA ASP A 332 26.80 5.00 -14.60
C ASP A 332 26.14 6.38 -14.56
N GLU A 333 26.69 7.29 -13.76
CA GLU A 333 26.05 8.59 -13.48
C GLU A 333 26.30 9.62 -14.57
N ALA A 334 25.28 10.39 -14.93
CA ALA A 334 25.38 11.56 -15.78
C ALA A 334 25.84 12.81 -14.98
N SER A 335 26.22 13.87 -15.70
CA SER A 335 26.81 15.07 -15.12
C SER A 335 25.83 15.97 -14.35
N ASP A 336 24.52 15.83 -14.59
CA ASP A 336 23.48 16.61 -13.88
C ASP A 336 22.20 15.80 -13.64
N GLY A 337 21.45 16.18 -12.60
CA GLY A 337 20.26 15.44 -12.14
C GLY A 337 19.12 15.37 -13.16
N TYR A 338 19.01 16.35 -14.06
CA TYR A 338 17.97 16.33 -15.12
C TYR A 338 18.31 15.31 -16.21
N GLU A 339 19.54 15.33 -16.70
CA GLU A 339 19.99 14.36 -17.71
C GLU A 339 19.99 12.94 -17.13
N GLU A 340 20.42 12.78 -15.87
CA GLU A 340 20.37 11.50 -15.19
C GLU A 340 18.92 11.00 -15.03
N SER A 341 18.00 11.87 -14.63
CA SER A 341 16.59 11.52 -14.48
C SER A 341 15.96 11.12 -15.82
N LEU A 342 16.23 11.84 -16.90
CA LEU A 342 15.78 11.48 -18.25
C LEU A 342 16.38 10.16 -18.72
N ARG A 343 17.69 9.96 -18.54
CA ARG A 343 18.38 8.74 -18.93
C ARG A 343 17.75 7.52 -18.25
N ARG A 344 17.53 7.58 -16.93
CA ARG A 344 16.90 6.49 -16.15
C ARG A 344 15.45 6.26 -16.56
N LEU A 345 14.73 7.33 -16.84
CA LEU A 345 13.35 7.22 -17.29
C LEU A 345 13.25 6.61 -18.70
N HIS A 346 14.13 7.00 -19.62
CA HIS A 346 14.18 6.41 -20.96
C HIS A 346 14.62 4.96 -20.94
N PHE A 347 15.53 4.60 -20.04
CA PHE A 347 15.91 3.21 -19.87
C PHE A 347 14.75 2.37 -19.32
N LEU A 348 14.05 2.87 -18.28
CA LEU A 348 12.84 2.23 -17.77
C LEU A 348 11.77 2.08 -18.87
N LYS A 349 11.59 3.12 -19.69
CA LYS A 349 10.72 3.07 -20.88
C LYS A 349 11.11 1.93 -21.81
N SER A 350 12.37 1.83 -22.20
CA SER A 350 12.85 0.78 -23.10
C SER A 350 12.67 -0.63 -22.51
N VAL A 351 12.90 -0.79 -21.20
CA VAL A 351 12.63 -2.07 -20.53
C VAL A 351 11.14 -2.43 -20.56
N ILE A 352 10.27 -1.45 -20.35
CA ILE A 352 8.81 -1.65 -20.38
C ILE A 352 8.33 -1.96 -21.78
N GLU A 353 8.80 -1.22 -22.79
CA GLU A 353 8.31 -1.30 -24.16
C GLU A 353 8.90 -2.47 -24.94
N ASP A 354 10.21 -2.74 -24.78
CA ASP A 354 10.97 -3.60 -25.68
C ASP A 354 11.46 -4.90 -25.04
N GLN A 355 11.42 -5.03 -23.69
CA GLN A 355 12.06 -6.11 -22.98
C GLN A 355 11.11 -6.83 -21.97
N ASP A 356 9.83 -6.90 -22.29
CA ASP A 356 8.79 -7.56 -21.47
C ASP A 356 8.53 -6.93 -20.07
N GLY A 357 9.18 -5.81 -19.73
CA GLY A 357 9.00 -5.12 -18.46
C GLY A 357 7.58 -4.62 -18.21
N TYR A 358 6.75 -4.47 -19.24
CA TYR A 358 5.34 -4.11 -19.10
C TYR A 358 4.56 -5.09 -18.20
N ARG A 359 4.97 -6.36 -18.13
CA ARG A 359 4.29 -7.40 -17.32
C ARG A 359 4.21 -7.05 -15.84
N ILE A 360 5.19 -6.30 -15.32
CA ILE A 360 5.23 -5.86 -13.92
C ILE A 360 4.04 -4.95 -13.60
N PHE A 361 3.51 -4.25 -14.60
CA PHE A 361 2.36 -3.36 -14.46
C PHE A 361 1.01 -4.04 -14.67
N TYR A 362 1.00 -5.38 -14.73
CA TYR A 362 -0.22 -6.17 -14.79
C TYR A 362 -0.33 -7.12 -13.61
N HIS A 363 -1.48 -7.10 -12.95
CA HIS A 363 -1.82 -8.06 -11.91
C HIS A 363 -3.00 -8.91 -12.40
N LYS A 364 -2.82 -10.25 -12.49
CA LYS A 364 -3.84 -11.19 -13.00
C LYS A 364 -4.45 -10.75 -14.34
N GLY A 365 -3.61 -10.26 -15.24
CA GLY A 365 -4.01 -9.78 -16.57
C GLY A 365 -4.70 -8.41 -16.60
N LYS A 366 -4.80 -7.72 -15.46
CA LYS A 366 -5.36 -6.36 -15.39
C LYS A 366 -4.24 -5.34 -15.15
N PRO A 367 -4.28 -4.17 -15.81
CA PRO A 367 -3.31 -3.11 -15.56
C PRO A 367 -3.41 -2.56 -14.13
N ILE A 368 -2.29 -2.04 -13.62
CA ILE A 368 -2.27 -1.31 -12.35
C ILE A 368 -3.22 -0.11 -12.39
N GLN A 369 -3.82 0.20 -11.22
CA GLN A 369 -4.78 1.30 -11.11
C GLN A 369 -4.20 2.52 -10.37
N ARG A 370 -2.97 2.42 -9.86
CA ARG A 370 -2.37 3.44 -8.98
C ARG A 370 -1.05 3.95 -9.54
N GLU A 371 -0.90 5.27 -9.57
CA GLU A 371 0.37 5.95 -9.94
C GLU A 371 1.51 5.56 -8.99
N ALA A 372 1.18 5.25 -7.73
CA ALA A 372 2.15 4.85 -6.72
C ALA A 372 2.92 3.56 -7.07
N ASP A 373 2.29 2.61 -7.76
CA ASP A 373 2.98 1.38 -8.18
C ASP A 373 4.07 1.70 -9.23
N LEU A 374 3.80 2.65 -10.13
CA LEU A 374 4.79 3.16 -11.08
C LEU A 374 5.92 3.94 -10.39
N GLN A 375 5.58 4.72 -9.36
CA GLN A 375 6.56 5.46 -8.56
C GLN A 375 7.53 4.52 -7.84
N ILE A 376 7.04 3.41 -7.29
CA ILE A 376 7.88 2.38 -6.65
C ILE A 376 8.92 1.86 -7.65
N MET A 377 8.48 1.52 -8.85
CA MET A 377 9.37 1.01 -9.90
C MET A 377 10.45 2.02 -10.28
N TYR A 378 10.10 3.29 -10.40
CA TYR A 378 11.07 4.32 -10.70
C TYR A 378 12.08 4.54 -9.56
N LEU A 379 11.63 4.51 -8.31
CA LEU A 379 12.52 4.64 -7.16
C LEU A 379 13.60 3.54 -7.15
N LEU A 380 13.24 2.33 -7.54
CA LEU A 380 14.19 1.21 -7.64
C LEU A 380 15.29 1.47 -8.66
N THR A 381 15.05 2.28 -9.68
CA THR A 381 16.09 2.65 -10.65
C THR A 381 17.18 3.55 -10.06
N TRP A 382 16.93 4.15 -8.89
CA TRP A 382 17.86 5.04 -8.19
C TRP A 382 18.71 4.36 -7.12
N CYS A 383 18.65 3.03 -7.02
CA CYS A 383 19.56 2.28 -6.16
C CYS A 383 21.03 2.56 -6.55
N ALA A 384 21.90 2.67 -5.54
CA ALA A 384 23.35 2.89 -5.73
C ALA A 384 23.70 4.19 -6.48
N THR A 385 22.93 5.26 -6.31
CA THR A 385 23.22 6.61 -6.83
C THR A 385 23.86 7.50 -5.78
N THR A 386 24.63 8.51 -6.22
CA THR A 386 25.12 9.61 -5.38
C THR A 386 24.11 10.77 -5.27
N TYR A 387 23.04 10.72 -6.06
CA TYR A 387 21.95 11.71 -6.01
C TYR A 387 21.06 11.49 -4.80
N ASP A 388 20.61 12.60 -4.20
CA ASP A 388 19.58 12.59 -3.17
C ASP A 388 18.20 12.54 -3.84
N VAL A 389 17.51 11.41 -3.70
CA VAL A 389 16.21 11.15 -4.32
C VAL A 389 15.12 11.16 -3.25
N ASN A 390 14.37 12.23 -3.21
CA ASN A 390 13.30 12.44 -2.25
C ASN A 390 11.95 12.27 -2.93
N ARG A 391 11.10 11.41 -2.37
CA ARG A 391 9.72 11.19 -2.81
C ARG A 391 8.79 12.22 -2.16
N GLU A 392 7.77 12.69 -2.90
CA GLU A 392 6.70 13.60 -2.45
C GLU A 392 7.16 14.83 -1.65
N VAL A 393 8.06 15.60 -2.21
CA VAL A 393 8.53 16.84 -1.59
C VAL A 393 7.46 17.93 -1.70
N ASN A 394 6.94 18.39 -0.57
CA ASN A 394 6.05 19.55 -0.54
C ASN A 394 6.86 20.85 -0.71
N ASN A 395 6.85 21.41 -1.91
CA ASN A 395 7.53 22.67 -2.23
C ASN A 395 6.65 23.91 -1.96
N GLY A 396 5.64 23.80 -1.06
CA GLY A 396 4.74 24.90 -0.72
C GLY A 396 3.60 25.15 -1.73
N ARG A 397 3.53 24.37 -2.82
CA ARG A 397 2.50 24.48 -3.87
C ARG A 397 1.89 23.14 -4.27
N GLY A 398 2.07 22.11 -3.46
CA GLY A 398 1.62 20.74 -3.68
C GLY A 398 2.76 19.73 -3.71
N PRO A 399 2.48 18.45 -3.43
CA PRO A 399 3.49 17.40 -3.48
C PRO A 399 3.88 17.09 -4.92
N VAL A 400 5.20 16.89 -5.14
CA VAL A 400 5.79 16.36 -6.37
C VAL A 400 6.18 14.91 -6.14
N ASP A 401 5.98 14.02 -7.12
CA ASP A 401 6.24 12.60 -6.94
C ASP A 401 7.70 12.32 -6.55
N PHE A 402 8.66 12.96 -7.25
CA PHE A 402 10.08 12.85 -6.92
C PHE A 402 10.81 14.19 -7.09
N LYS A 403 11.78 14.39 -6.21
CA LYS A 403 12.80 15.41 -6.35
C LYS A 403 14.17 14.72 -6.33
N VAL A 404 14.89 14.83 -7.43
CA VAL A 404 16.27 14.39 -7.58
C VAL A 404 17.19 15.58 -7.40
N SER A 405 18.18 15.50 -6.52
CA SER A 405 19.11 16.60 -6.27
C SER A 405 20.54 16.11 -6.07
N ASN A 406 21.48 16.95 -6.56
CA ASN A 406 22.91 16.84 -6.27
C ASN A 406 23.38 18.21 -5.75
N GLY A 407 23.45 18.32 -4.42
CA GLY A 407 23.68 19.60 -3.75
C GLY A 407 22.48 20.56 -3.84
N SER A 408 22.73 21.87 -3.56
CA SER A 408 21.68 22.85 -3.41
C SER A 408 21.15 23.45 -4.74
N ARG A 409 21.92 23.34 -5.82
CA ARG A 409 21.63 24.00 -7.11
C ARG A 409 21.09 23.08 -8.18
N ASP A 410 21.42 21.78 -8.12
CA ASP A 410 20.95 20.78 -9.08
C ASP A 410 19.71 20.07 -8.52
N LYS A 411 18.54 20.48 -8.99
CA LYS A 411 17.24 19.95 -8.55
C LYS A 411 16.37 19.67 -9.76
N THR A 412 15.86 18.45 -9.87
CA THR A 412 14.91 18.02 -10.89
C THR A 412 13.67 17.44 -10.26
N LEU A 413 12.51 17.83 -10.75
CA LEU A 413 11.22 17.33 -10.31
C LEU A 413 10.69 16.33 -11.33
N ILE A 414 10.13 15.21 -10.86
CA ILE A 414 9.57 14.18 -11.73
C ILE A 414 8.18 13.85 -11.25
N GLU A 415 7.25 13.77 -12.20
CA GLU A 415 5.87 13.41 -11.96
C GLU A 415 5.44 12.25 -12.83
N PHE A 416 4.77 11.28 -12.22
CA PHE A 416 4.20 10.12 -12.88
C PHE A 416 2.68 10.22 -12.95
N LYS A 417 2.12 9.88 -14.11
CA LYS A 417 0.68 9.86 -14.29
C LYS A 417 0.27 8.61 -15.07
N LEU A 418 -0.88 8.05 -14.71
CA LEU A 418 -1.54 7.06 -15.55
C LEU A 418 -2.42 7.76 -16.58
N ALA A 419 -2.39 7.28 -17.82
CA ALA A 419 -3.22 7.80 -18.89
C ALA A 419 -4.73 7.63 -18.60
N SER A 420 -5.11 6.64 -17.78
CA SER A 420 -6.48 6.41 -17.31
C SER A 420 -7.00 7.49 -16.35
N ASN A 421 -6.12 8.32 -15.75
CA ASN A 421 -6.51 9.35 -14.81
C ASN A 421 -7.47 10.36 -15.43
N SER A 422 -8.68 10.48 -14.91
CA SER A 422 -9.73 11.38 -15.42
C SER A 422 -9.35 12.86 -15.34
N LYS A 423 -8.50 13.24 -14.39
CA LYS A 423 -8.02 14.61 -14.16
C LYS A 423 -6.68 14.91 -14.85
N LEU A 424 -6.18 14.04 -15.73
CA LEU A 424 -4.87 14.17 -16.36
C LEU A 424 -4.65 15.55 -17.01
N LYS A 425 -5.61 16.03 -17.82
CA LYS A 425 -5.53 17.35 -18.47
C LYS A 425 -5.41 18.49 -17.46
N GLN A 426 -6.23 18.45 -16.41
CA GLN A 426 -6.21 19.46 -15.36
C GLN A 426 -4.89 19.45 -14.59
N ASN A 427 -4.39 18.27 -14.25
CA ASN A 427 -3.13 18.10 -13.55
C ASN A 427 -1.95 18.64 -14.38
N LEU A 428 -1.85 18.25 -15.67
CA LEU A 428 -0.79 18.74 -16.55
C LEU A 428 -0.86 20.25 -16.75
N LYS A 429 -2.06 20.84 -16.88
CA LYS A 429 -2.24 22.28 -17.02
C LYS A 429 -1.80 23.07 -15.79
N HIS A 430 -2.16 22.62 -14.60
CA HIS A 430 -1.78 23.26 -13.34
C HIS A 430 -0.28 23.17 -13.07
N GLN A 431 0.31 22.04 -13.39
CA GLN A 431 1.72 21.78 -13.14
C GLN A 431 2.65 22.63 -14.03
N VAL A 432 2.32 22.83 -15.31
CA VAL A 432 3.09 23.72 -16.20
C VAL A 432 3.14 25.14 -15.65
N GLY A 433 2.00 25.70 -15.22
CA GLY A 433 1.96 27.07 -14.71
C GLY A 433 2.59 27.27 -13.32
N VAL A 434 2.55 26.25 -12.48
CA VAL A 434 3.07 26.32 -11.09
C VAL A 434 4.58 26.18 -11.05
N TYR A 435 5.17 25.33 -11.90
CA TYR A 435 6.62 25.10 -11.91
C TYR A 435 7.39 26.18 -12.68
N GLU A 436 6.81 26.77 -13.72
CA GLU A 436 7.38 27.93 -14.41
C GLU A 436 7.44 29.16 -13.54
N ALA A 437 6.53 29.30 -12.57
CA ALA A 437 6.47 30.43 -11.64
C ALA A 437 7.27 30.26 -10.32
N ALA A 438 7.76 29.05 -10.02
CA ALA A 438 8.47 28.74 -8.76
C ALA A 438 9.99 28.79 -8.90
N ASN A 439 10.49 29.82 -9.33
CA ASN A 439 11.81 30.43 -9.55
C ASN A 439 13.12 29.76 -9.12
N ASP A 440 13.17 28.54 -8.59
CA ASP A 440 14.44 27.89 -8.22
C ASP A 440 14.66 26.48 -8.79
N THR A 441 13.68 25.94 -9.52
CA THR A 441 13.81 24.63 -10.15
C THR A 441 13.17 24.63 -11.53
N ALA A 442 13.94 25.06 -12.51
CA ALA A 442 13.49 25.15 -13.91
C ALA A 442 13.35 23.81 -14.63
N LYS A 443 13.64 22.69 -13.96
CA LYS A 443 13.71 21.37 -14.59
C LYS A 443 12.65 20.45 -14.00
N SER A 444 11.61 20.11 -14.80
CA SER A 444 10.58 19.12 -14.43
C SER A 444 10.39 18.11 -15.57
N ILE A 445 10.16 16.86 -15.21
CA ILE A 445 9.89 15.76 -16.15
C ILE A 445 8.52 15.17 -15.84
N LYS A 446 7.75 14.87 -16.86
CA LYS A 446 6.43 14.24 -16.77
C LYS A 446 6.46 12.91 -17.47
N ALA A 447 6.22 11.82 -16.75
CA ALA A 447 6.13 10.47 -17.28
C ALA A 447 4.66 10.02 -17.27
N ILE A 448 4.15 9.62 -18.43
CA ILE A 448 2.76 9.19 -18.59
C ILE A 448 2.74 7.78 -19.13
N LEU A 449 2.23 6.84 -18.31
CA LEU A 449 2.08 5.44 -18.65
C LEU A 449 0.67 5.16 -19.20
N TYR A 450 0.57 4.42 -20.31
CA TYR A 450 -0.69 4.01 -20.89
C TYR A 450 -0.72 2.51 -21.21
N PHE A 451 -1.92 1.93 -21.20
CA PHE A 451 -2.18 0.49 -21.35
C PHE A 451 -3.04 0.14 -22.57
N ALA A 452 -3.51 1.14 -23.30
CA ALA A 452 -4.36 0.95 -24.48
C ALA A 452 -4.17 2.06 -25.51
N ASP A 453 -4.40 1.76 -26.78
CA ASP A 453 -4.36 2.75 -27.87
C ASP A 453 -5.37 3.91 -27.69
N THR A 454 -6.51 3.64 -27.07
CA THR A 454 -7.51 4.66 -26.73
C THR A 454 -6.96 5.66 -25.73
N GLU A 455 -6.22 5.19 -24.72
CA GLU A 455 -5.53 6.04 -23.75
C GLU A 455 -4.43 6.86 -24.41
N PHE A 456 -3.63 6.24 -25.26
CA PHE A 456 -2.59 6.94 -26.05
C PHE A 456 -3.17 8.08 -26.87
N ARG A 457 -4.23 7.85 -27.65
CA ARG A 457 -4.89 8.89 -28.46
C ARG A 457 -5.43 10.02 -27.60
N ARG A 458 -6.04 9.69 -26.46
CA ARG A 458 -6.51 10.68 -25.50
C ARG A 458 -5.36 11.55 -24.96
N VAL A 459 -4.24 10.94 -24.58
CA VAL A 459 -3.05 11.66 -24.09
C VAL A 459 -2.49 12.56 -25.18
N GLN A 460 -2.36 12.08 -26.42
CA GLN A 460 -1.89 12.89 -27.55
C GLN A 460 -2.76 14.13 -27.77
N THR A 461 -4.08 13.99 -27.72
CA THR A 461 -5.01 15.12 -27.81
C THR A 461 -4.77 16.13 -26.69
N ILE A 462 -4.64 15.67 -25.43
CA ILE A 462 -4.38 16.53 -24.28
C ILE A 462 -3.05 17.28 -24.43
N LEU A 463 -1.98 16.58 -24.86
CA LEU A 463 -0.67 17.20 -25.05
C LEU A 463 -0.67 18.24 -26.16
N THR A 464 -1.39 17.99 -27.26
CA THR A 464 -1.56 18.95 -28.36
C THR A 464 -2.30 20.20 -27.90
N GLU A 465 -3.41 20.05 -27.18
CA GLU A 465 -4.19 21.17 -26.64
C GLU A 465 -3.41 22.01 -25.63
N LEU A 466 -2.47 21.43 -24.90
CA LEU A 466 -1.63 22.11 -23.93
C LEU A 466 -0.28 22.60 -24.50
N GLY A 467 0.00 22.38 -25.80
CA GLY A 467 1.28 22.75 -26.43
C GLY A 467 2.48 21.95 -25.88
N LEU A 468 2.25 20.73 -25.42
CA LEU A 468 3.27 19.86 -24.80
C LEU A 468 3.77 18.75 -25.75
N THR A 469 3.25 18.65 -26.95
CA THR A 469 3.61 17.63 -27.95
C THR A 469 5.08 17.76 -28.35
N GLY A 470 5.83 16.67 -28.31
CA GLY A 470 7.24 16.61 -28.74
C GLY A 470 8.23 17.25 -27.74
N ARG A 471 7.78 17.68 -26.60
CA ARG A 471 8.69 18.20 -25.54
C ARG A 471 9.51 17.07 -24.95
N ARG A 472 10.82 17.31 -24.75
CA ARG A 472 11.76 16.34 -24.18
C ARG A 472 11.43 15.96 -22.72
N ASP A 473 10.82 16.89 -21.99
CA ASP A 473 10.41 16.73 -20.58
C ASP A 473 9.05 16.03 -20.41
N VAL A 474 8.45 15.55 -21.50
CA VAL A 474 7.23 14.74 -21.48
C VAL A 474 7.51 13.37 -22.08
N VAL A 475 7.57 12.35 -21.25
CA VAL A 475 7.91 10.99 -21.67
C VAL A 475 6.66 10.12 -21.60
N LEU A 476 6.25 9.59 -22.75
CA LEU A 476 5.17 8.61 -22.85
C LEU A 476 5.76 7.20 -22.77
N ILE A 477 5.14 6.33 -21.98
CA ILE A 477 5.58 4.95 -21.78
C ILE A 477 4.44 4.00 -22.16
N ASP A 478 4.70 3.15 -23.14
CA ASP A 478 3.76 2.15 -23.63
C ASP A 478 3.86 0.84 -22.84
N ALA A 479 2.88 0.59 -22.01
CA ALA A 479 2.71 -0.68 -21.28
C ALA A 479 1.55 -1.53 -21.82
N CYS A 480 1.12 -1.29 -23.07
CA CYS A 480 0.02 -2.03 -23.68
C CYS A 480 0.43 -3.48 -23.98
N ALA A 481 -0.18 -4.45 -23.31
CA ALA A 481 0.13 -5.87 -23.50
C ALA A 481 -0.28 -6.40 -24.87
N SER A 482 -1.29 -5.79 -25.52
CA SER A 482 -1.83 -6.28 -26.79
C SER A 482 -0.94 -5.99 -28.00
N ASN A 483 -0.01 -5.04 -27.91
CA ASN A 483 0.90 -4.68 -28.99
C ASN A 483 2.34 -5.21 -28.77
N LYS A 484 2.57 -6.00 -27.72
CA LYS A 484 3.89 -6.57 -27.45
C LYS A 484 4.04 -7.91 -28.19
N PRO A 485 5.20 -8.16 -28.83
CA PRO A 485 5.43 -9.42 -29.53
C PRO A 485 5.43 -10.59 -28.53
N SER A 486 4.49 -11.52 -28.69
CA SER A 486 4.51 -12.80 -28.00
C SER A 486 5.24 -13.81 -28.87
N ALA A 487 6.21 -14.54 -28.32
CA ALA A 487 6.89 -15.63 -29.02
C ALA A 487 5.92 -16.72 -29.54
N SER A 488 4.72 -16.78 -28.98
CA SER A 488 3.63 -17.65 -29.45
C SER A 488 2.94 -17.12 -30.69
N ASN A 489 2.92 -15.81 -30.93
CA ASN A 489 2.23 -15.20 -32.09
C ASN A 489 3.11 -15.13 -33.35
N VAL A 490 4.42 -15.36 -33.22
CA VAL A 490 5.35 -15.36 -34.40
C VAL A 490 5.23 -16.67 -35.20
N ARG A 491 4.59 -17.72 -34.66
CA ARG A 491 4.42 -19.00 -35.37
C ARG A 491 3.25 -19.03 -36.34
N ASP A 492 2.28 -18.13 -36.24
CA ASP A 492 1.09 -18.15 -37.11
C ASP A 492 1.16 -17.26 -38.33
N VAL A 493 2.19 -16.42 -38.49
CA VAL A 493 2.37 -15.56 -39.69
C VAL A 493 3.25 -16.23 -40.77
N GLY A 494 3.87 -17.36 -40.45
CA GLY A 494 4.83 -18.06 -41.34
C GLY A 494 4.27 -19.25 -42.16
N GLN A 495 2.97 -19.58 -42.07
CA GLN A 495 2.41 -20.72 -42.81
C GLN A 495 1.32 -20.37 -43.84
N GLY A 496 1.15 -19.11 -44.18
CA GLY A 496 0.09 -18.64 -45.10
C GLY A 496 0.47 -18.32 -46.55
N GLU A 497 1.74 -18.39 -46.95
CA GLU A 497 2.15 -18.05 -48.32
C GLU A 497 3.27 -18.97 -48.83
N LEU A 498 2.95 -20.24 -49.07
CA LEU A 498 3.78 -21.12 -49.90
C LEU A 498 2.94 -22.30 -50.41
N ALA A 499 1.91 -22.01 -51.17
CA ALA A 499 1.25 -22.96 -52.05
C ALA A 499 0.59 -22.14 -53.18
N LEU A 500 1.27 -22.06 -54.28
CA LEU A 500 0.70 -21.93 -55.64
C LEU A 500 1.76 -21.34 -56.59
N GLU A 501 2.60 -22.20 -57.14
CA GLU A 501 3.19 -22.08 -58.47
C GLU A 501 3.86 -23.42 -58.78
N THR A 502 3.08 -24.34 -59.31
CA THR A 502 3.61 -25.40 -60.16
C THR A 502 2.90 -25.26 -61.49
N GLU A 503 3.68 -24.78 -62.41
CA GLU A 503 3.38 -24.64 -63.83
C GLU A 503 2.84 -25.94 -64.40
N GLN A 504 1.78 -25.79 -65.18
CA GLN A 504 1.45 -26.66 -66.25
C GLN A 504 2.48 -26.41 -67.38
N ASP A 505 3.22 -27.39 -67.73
CA ASP A 505 3.75 -27.48 -69.10
C ASP A 505 3.32 -28.78 -69.76
N SER A 506 2.76 -28.57 -70.84
CA SER A 506 2.19 -29.47 -71.84
C SER A 506 3.25 -30.35 -72.53
N THR A 507 2.86 -31.55 -72.93
CA THR A 507 2.94 -31.98 -74.31
C THR A 507 2.52 -33.42 -74.49
N GLU A 508 1.67 -33.57 -75.45
CA GLU A 508 1.20 -34.68 -76.28
C GLU A 508 0.21 -35.68 -75.66
#